data_812125f715b4a0c16b7b65b395b975f2
#
_entry.id   812125f715b4a0c16b7b65b395b975f2
#
_cell.length_a   1.000
_cell.length_b   1.000
_cell.length_c   1.000
_cell.angle_alpha   90.00
_cell.angle_beta   90.00
_cell.angle_gamma   90.00
#
_symmetry.space_group_name_H-M   'P 1'
#
loop_
_entity.id
_entity.type
_entity.pdbx_description
1 polymer ?
#
loop_
_entity_poly.entity_id
_entity_poly.type
_entity_poly.pdbx_seq_one_letter_code
_entity_poly.pdbx_strand_id
1 'polypeptide(L)'
;MMTRFARFCEGGADLISGLKLSRSTVLTAAVAAALGLSAALGCASEACAQATGPSGGQPQNNQDREGGIIGTGVTAYDLVQLEAGIYGTITALGSIYVNGHHIGIDDELAVRGSAVLTQAGDLQPGHTVAVVVRRSGDGADGYDWRAVDLRHVAPLVGPVDQRQAETMTVLGTEVRLPAGVTAPEVGQWVAVSGLWQGDRVVASRVDVVTAQERTAQISGSFDGLNSDGSFRIGQTLIRGLIPEHLKPGMRVRVLGTPVAGGLSAQTLEAGLFDGDVGVQHVEGYYSIPAPDGRYTVLGSGLIAYTTRPEMISTSDPVFRCGQAGALIGLAGAPEELTALFNGC
;
A
#
# COMPACT_ATOMS: atom_id res chain seq x y z
N MET A 1 -70.81 16.24 -14.26
CA MET A 1 -71.11 17.05 -13.06
C MET A 1 -69.76 17.62 -12.66
N MET A 2 -69.32 18.77 -13.23
CA MET A 2 -69.56 20.12 -12.72
C MET A 2 -69.01 20.23 -11.28
N THR A 3 -68.10 21.03 -10.96
CA THR A 3 -67.69 22.43 -11.08
C THR A 3 -66.98 22.75 -9.75
N ARG A 4 -65.99 23.50 -9.56
CA ARG A 4 -65.45 24.85 -9.78
C ARG A 4 -64.18 25.00 -8.99
N PHE A 5 -63.09 25.47 -9.53
CA PHE A 5 -62.58 26.86 -9.55
C PHE A 5 -62.66 27.65 -8.23
N ALA A 6 -61.52 28.04 -7.73
CA ALA A 6 -61.27 29.40 -7.28
C ALA A 6 -59.74 29.68 -7.17
N ARG A 7 -59.30 30.70 -7.90
CA ARG A 7 -58.05 31.49 -7.76
C ARG A 7 -58.21 32.51 -6.64
N PHE A 8 -57.07 32.97 -6.10
CA PHE A 8 -56.78 34.36 -5.71
C PHE A 8 -55.28 34.38 -5.36
N CYS A 9 -54.35 35.01 -6.13
CA CYS A 9 -54.02 36.45 -6.31
C CYS A 9 -53.48 37.05 -5.01
N GLU A 10 -52.20 37.35 -5.05
CA GLU A 10 -51.46 38.63 -5.18
C GLU A 10 -51.25 39.44 -3.90
N GLY A 11 -50.10 40.00 -3.82
CA GLY A 11 -49.63 41.14 -3.05
C GLY A 11 -48.47 40.81 -2.15
N GLY A 12 -47.32 41.39 -2.21
CA GLY A 12 -46.78 42.61 -2.75
C GLY A 12 -45.60 42.98 -1.91
N ALA A 13 -44.53 43.20 -2.53
CA ALA A 13 -43.54 44.27 -2.46
C ALA A 13 -42.97 44.79 -1.11
N ASP A 14 -41.63 44.91 -1.18
CA ASP A 14 -40.75 45.99 -0.68
C ASP A 14 -40.33 46.02 0.80
N LEU A 15 -39.01 46.01 1.01
CA LEU A 15 -38.14 47.09 1.45
C LEU A 15 -36.77 46.56 1.90
N ILE A 16 -35.75 46.71 1.09
CA ILE A 16 -34.57 47.60 1.14
C ILE A 16 -33.94 47.83 2.52
N SER A 17 -32.64 47.63 2.47
CA SER A 17 -31.53 48.28 3.15
C SER A 17 -30.82 47.58 4.32
N GLY A 18 -29.53 47.46 4.12
CA GLY A 18 -28.59 47.13 5.19
C GLY A 18 -27.22 46.71 4.69
N LEU A 19 -26.61 47.49 3.78
CA LEU A 19 -25.16 47.41 3.52
C LEU A 19 -24.40 47.75 4.82
N LYS A 20 -23.52 46.84 5.25
CA LYS A 20 -22.31 47.23 6.00
C LYS A 20 -21.10 46.49 5.46
N LEU A 21 -20.36 47.21 4.61
CA LEU A 21 -18.96 46.94 4.32
C LEU A 21 -18.16 47.19 5.61
N SER A 22 -17.39 46.21 6.03
CA SER A 22 -16.23 46.44 6.90
C SER A 22 -14.97 46.15 6.14
N ARG A 23 -14.29 47.23 5.78
CA ARG A 23 -12.88 47.23 5.33
C ARG A 23 -12.02 46.99 6.56
N SER A 24 -11.12 46.03 6.49
CA SER A 24 -9.93 45.97 7.34
C SER A 24 -8.78 45.38 6.54
N THR A 25 -8.02 46.28 6.02
CA THR A 25 -6.58 46.50 6.17
C THR A 25 -5.67 45.32 5.80
N VAL A 26 -5.14 45.45 4.59
CA VAL A 26 -3.92 44.85 4.06
C VAL A 26 -2.75 45.31 4.94
N LEU A 27 -2.01 44.36 5.49
CA LEU A 27 -0.70 44.62 6.07
C LEU A 27 0.33 43.83 5.24
N THR A 28 0.94 44.55 4.32
CA THR A 28 2.17 44.21 3.59
C THR A 28 3.34 44.31 4.55
N ALA A 29 4.03 43.24 4.81
CA ALA A 29 5.35 43.24 5.40
C ALA A 29 6.36 42.73 4.37
N ALA A 30 7.05 43.63 3.76
CA ALA A 30 8.27 43.39 3.00
C ALA A 30 9.41 43.18 4.01
N VAL A 31 10.16 42.09 3.86
CA VAL A 31 11.46 41.94 4.50
C VAL A 31 12.52 41.70 3.44
N ALA A 32 13.48 42.54 3.52
CA ALA A 32 14.56 42.76 2.58
C ALA A 32 15.57 41.60 2.52
N ALA A 33 16.14 41.48 1.34
CA ALA A 33 17.36 40.71 1.04
C ALA A 33 18.55 41.24 1.81
N ALA A 34 19.39 40.37 2.33
CA ALA A 34 20.76 40.67 2.69
C ALA A 34 21.68 39.64 2.01
N LEU A 35 22.32 40.13 0.97
CA LEU A 35 23.48 39.53 0.32
C LEU A 35 24.67 39.59 1.28
N GLY A 36 25.29 38.48 1.54
CA GLY A 36 26.59 38.40 2.22
C GLY A 36 27.54 37.50 1.42
N LEU A 37 28.25 38.19 0.54
CA LEU A 37 29.37 37.65 -0.23
C LEU A 37 30.60 37.65 0.68
N SER A 38 31.29 36.52 0.88
CA SER A 38 32.65 36.48 1.39
C SER A 38 33.45 35.39 0.71
N ALA A 39 34.33 35.83 -0.14
CA ALA A 39 35.42 35.09 -0.73
C ALA A 39 36.68 35.18 0.18
N ALA A 40 37.41 34.08 0.31
CA ALA A 40 38.84 33.99 0.60
C ALA A 40 39.27 32.56 0.33
N LEU A 41 39.97 32.29 -0.68
CA LEU A 41 41.41 32.25 -0.99
C LEU A 41 42.28 31.60 0.10
N GLY A 42 42.96 30.53 -0.30
CA GLY A 42 44.29 30.34 0.16
C GLY A 42 44.66 28.93 0.55
N CYS A 43 45.42 28.38 -0.22
CA CYS A 43 46.80 27.83 -0.21
C CYS A 43 46.93 26.32 -0.22
N ALA A 44 47.54 25.91 -1.31
CA ALA A 44 48.26 24.65 -1.48
C ALA A 44 49.49 24.60 -0.52
N SER A 45 49.86 23.44 -0.06
CA SER A 45 51.28 23.07 0.14
C SER A 45 51.44 21.55 0.14
N GLU A 46 52.21 21.13 -0.82
CA GLU A 46 52.91 19.84 -0.92
C GLU A 46 53.84 19.66 0.25
N ALA A 47 53.95 18.45 0.75
CA ALA A 47 55.19 17.97 1.38
C ALA A 47 55.31 16.47 1.20
N CYS A 48 56.19 16.09 0.28
CA CYS A 48 56.84 14.80 0.20
C CYS A 48 57.71 14.58 1.44
N ALA A 49 57.67 13.38 2.02
CA ALA A 49 58.80 12.85 2.80
C ALA A 49 58.93 11.36 2.52
N GLN A 50 59.96 11.03 1.75
CA GLN A 50 60.51 9.69 1.63
C GLN A 50 61.32 9.41 2.89
N ALA A 51 61.22 8.20 3.44
CA ALA A 51 62.24 7.61 4.29
C ALA A 51 62.44 6.16 3.92
N THR A 52 63.66 5.90 3.58
CA THR A 52 64.32 4.65 3.14
C THR A 52 64.47 3.65 4.25
N GLY A 53 64.38 2.33 3.92
CA GLY A 53 64.63 1.03 4.39
C GLY A 53 65.57 0.76 5.58
N PRO A 54 65.97 -0.49 5.88
CA PRO A 54 66.17 -1.64 4.99
C PRO A 54 65.73 -3.04 5.53
N SER A 55 65.61 -3.95 4.59
CA SER A 55 65.99 -5.38 4.52
C SER A 55 65.67 -6.35 5.65
N GLY A 56 65.09 -7.45 5.26
CA GLY A 56 65.34 -8.75 5.89
C GLY A 56 64.23 -9.76 5.81
N GLY A 57 64.39 -10.78 4.97
CA GLY A 57 63.83 -12.07 5.34
C GLY A 57 62.79 -12.73 4.37
N GLN A 58 63.32 -13.47 3.45
CA GLN A 58 62.90 -14.78 2.89
C GLN A 58 61.57 -14.94 2.12
N PRO A 59 61.59 -15.71 1.04
CA PRO A 59 60.48 -15.97 0.15
C PRO A 59 59.60 -17.08 0.70
N GLN A 60 58.33 -16.79 0.91
CA GLN A 60 57.30 -17.81 1.05
C GLN A 60 56.49 -17.94 -0.23
N ASN A 61 56.65 -19.08 -0.79
CA ASN A 61 55.87 -19.84 -1.71
C ASN A 61 54.58 -19.18 -2.20
N ASN A 62 54.58 -18.72 -3.45
CA ASN A 62 53.38 -18.48 -4.25
C ASN A 62 52.76 -19.84 -4.56
N GLN A 63 51.77 -20.23 -3.77
CA GLN A 63 50.78 -21.18 -4.22
C GLN A 63 49.61 -20.40 -4.80
N ASP A 64 49.31 -20.73 -6.02
CA ASP A 64 48.25 -20.27 -6.89
C ASP A 64 46.97 -20.01 -6.11
N ARG A 65 46.61 -18.73 -5.93
CA ARG A 65 45.26 -18.35 -5.66
C ARG A 65 44.57 -18.18 -7.02
N GLU A 66 43.97 -19.26 -7.46
CA GLU A 66 42.92 -19.20 -8.47
C GLU A 66 41.93 -18.13 -8.01
N GLY A 67 41.65 -17.16 -8.92
CA GLY A 67 40.68 -16.12 -8.69
C GLY A 67 39.30 -16.74 -8.55
N GLY A 68 38.91 -17.03 -7.31
CA GLY A 68 37.55 -17.37 -6.98
C GLY A 68 36.69 -16.16 -7.29
N ILE A 69 35.69 -16.36 -8.11
CA ILE A 69 34.54 -15.45 -8.31
C ILE A 69 34.12 -15.05 -6.91
N ILE A 70 34.21 -13.76 -6.59
CA ILE A 70 33.58 -13.21 -5.38
C ILE A 70 32.08 -13.34 -5.61
N GLY A 71 31.53 -14.46 -5.20
CA GLY A 71 30.09 -14.59 -5.08
C GLY A 71 29.63 -13.55 -4.07
N THR A 72 28.71 -12.70 -4.45
CA THR A 72 27.96 -11.85 -3.54
C THR A 72 27.02 -12.74 -2.73
N GLY A 73 27.62 -13.66 -1.95
CA GLY A 73 26.86 -14.53 -1.07
C GLY A 73 26.33 -13.69 0.09
N VAL A 74 25.03 -13.54 0.13
CA VAL A 74 24.33 -13.10 1.34
C VAL A 74 24.66 -14.14 2.42
N THR A 75 25.31 -13.74 3.49
CA THR A 75 25.67 -14.67 4.57
C THR A 75 24.41 -15.04 5.37
N ALA A 76 24.42 -16.18 6.05
CA ALA A 76 23.31 -16.56 6.94
C ALA A 76 23.03 -15.47 8.00
N TYR A 77 24.07 -14.71 8.40
CA TYR A 77 23.94 -13.57 9.30
C TYR A 77 23.16 -12.41 8.66
N ASP A 78 23.39 -12.13 7.38
CA ASP A 78 22.68 -11.07 6.64
C ASP A 78 21.20 -11.44 6.47
N LEU A 79 20.87 -12.73 6.31
CA LEU A 79 19.50 -13.21 6.21
C LEU A 79 18.70 -13.04 7.53
N VAL A 80 19.37 -13.15 8.68
CA VAL A 80 18.75 -12.95 10.01
C VAL A 80 18.38 -11.47 10.23
N GLN A 81 19.10 -10.53 9.60
CA GLN A 81 18.85 -9.10 9.71
C GLN A 81 17.90 -8.57 8.63
N LEU A 82 17.55 -9.38 7.63
CA LEU A 82 16.72 -8.96 6.52
C LEU A 82 15.28 -8.77 6.99
N GLU A 83 14.74 -7.57 6.79
CA GLU A 83 13.31 -7.33 6.91
C GLU A 83 12.59 -7.86 5.66
N ALA A 84 11.55 -8.65 5.90
CA ALA A 84 10.70 -9.18 4.86
C ALA A 84 9.27 -8.66 5.02
N GLY A 85 8.53 -8.63 3.93
CA GLY A 85 7.13 -8.22 3.92
C GLY A 85 6.19 -9.41 3.75
N ILE A 86 5.15 -9.51 4.56
CA ILE A 86 4.08 -10.49 4.39
C ILE A 86 2.76 -9.73 4.20
N TYR A 87 2.07 -9.95 3.07
CA TYR A 87 0.78 -9.37 2.77
C TYR A 87 -0.24 -10.46 2.50
N GLY A 88 -1.32 -10.46 3.27
CA GLY A 88 -2.38 -11.44 3.09
C GLY A 88 -3.44 -11.35 4.17
N THR A 89 -4.32 -12.34 4.15
CA THR A 89 -5.44 -12.46 5.07
C THR A 89 -5.05 -13.24 6.32
N ILE A 90 -5.40 -12.73 7.49
CA ILE A 90 -5.24 -13.45 8.77
C ILE A 90 -6.20 -14.65 8.78
N THR A 91 -5.65 -15.84 8.91
CA THR A 91 -6.44 -17.10 8.93
C THR A 91 -6.72 -17.60 10.35
N ALA A 92 -5.83 -17.29 11.31
CA ALA A 92 -5.98 -17.70 12.71
C ALA A 92 -5.26 -16.73 13.64
N LEU A 93 -5.62 -16.80 14.93
CA LEU A 93 -4.99 -16.10 16.05
C LEU A 93 -4.18 -17.06 16.92
N GLY A 94 -3.45 -16.51 17.87
CA GLY A 94 -2.42 -17.16 18.68
C GLY A 94 -1.07 -16.61 18.25
N SER A 95 -0.85 -15.26 18.47
CA SER A 95 -0.23 -14.37 17.50
C SER A 95 -1.05 -14.39 16.19
N ILE A 96 -0.46 -14.23 15.01
CA ILE A 96 -1.24 -14.26 13.75
C ILE A 96 -0.67 -15.27 12.76
N TYR A 97 -1.56 -15.85 11.96
CA TYR A 97 -1.21 -16.68 10.81
C TYR A 97 -1.59 -15.98 9.52
N VAL A 98 -0.60 -15.71 8.65
CA VAL A 98 -0.77 -15.04 7.36
C VAL A 98 0.03 -15.81 6.32
N ASN A 99 -0.59 -16.19 5.21
CA ASN A 99 0.04 -16.96 4.12
C ASN A 99 0.75 -18.25 4.59
N GLY A 100 0.23 -18.90 5.65
CA GLY A 100 0.82 -20.08 6.24
C GLY A 100 1.99 -19.82 7.21
N HIS A 101 2.40 -18.56 7.40
CA HIS A 101 3.44 -18.19 8.35
C HIS A 101 2.87 -17.89 9.72
N HIS A 102 3.52 -18.41 10.77
CA HIS A 102 3.24 -18.08 12.15
C HIS A 102 4.08 -16.89 12.59
N ILE A 103 3.44 -15.75 12.83
CA ILE A 103 4.09 -14.47 13.10
C ILE A 103 3.81 -14.09 14.55
N GLY A 104 4.88 -14.04 15.36
CA GLY A 104 4.82 -13.49 16.71
C GLY A 104 4.59 -11.98 16.66
N ILE A 105 3.60 -11.51 17.42
CA ILE A 105 3.21 -10.11 17.44
C ILE A 105 2.94 -9.66 18.88
N ASP A 106 3.32 -8.43 19.19
CA ASP A 106 2.98 -7.79 20.45
C ASP A 106 1.56 -7.18 20.33
N ASP A 107 0.69 -7.49 21.26
CA ASP A 107 -0.70 -7.01 21.27
C ASP A 107 -0.79 -5.46 21.27
N GLU A 108 0.22 -4.78 21.82
CA GLU A 108 0.30 -3.32 21.88
C GLU A 108 0.90 -2.70 20.60
N LEU A 109 1.41 -3.52 19.67
CA LEU A 109 1.92 -3.01 18.39
C LEU A 109 0.84 -2.24 17.66
N ALA A 110 1.12 -0.97 17.33
CA ALA A 110 0.17 -0.09 16.66
C ALA A 110 -0.19 -0.60 15.27
N VAL A 111 -1.48 -0.59 14.93
CA VAL A 111 -1.98 -0.91 13.58
C VAL A 111 -2.11 0.37 12.78
N ARG A 112 -1.30 0.51 11.75
CA ARG A 112 -1.36 1.67 10.86
C ARG A 112 -2.39 1.51 9.75
N GLY A 113 -2.86 2.63 9.23
CA GLY A 113 -3.74 2.68 8.06
C GLY A 113 -5.15 2.14 8.27
N SER A 114 -5.57 1.94 9.53
CA SER A 114 -6.87 1.38 9.86
C SER A 114 -7.90 2.45 10.26
N ALA A 115 -9.14 2.23 9.84
CA ALA A 115 -10.30 2.99 10.31
C ALA A 115 -11.03 2.31 11.49
N VAL A 116 -10.63 1.08 11.86
CA VAL A 116 -11.34 0.24 12.84
C VAL A 116 -10.44 -0.40 13.88
N LEU A 117 -9.11 -0.43 13.66
CA LEU A 117 -8.13 -1.05 14.54
C LEU A 117 -7.14 -0.01 15.04
N THR A 118 -6.70 -0.13 16.30
CA THR A 118 -5.68 0.72 16.88
C THR A 118 -4.40 -0.03 17.21
N GLN A 119 -4.51 -1.28 17.61
CA GLN A 119 -3.41 -2.13 18.04
C GLN A 119 -3.59 -3.57 17.57
N ALA A 120 -2.54 -4.35 17.62
CA ALA A 120 -2.52 -5.73 17.13
C ALA A 120 -3.47 -6.65 17.91
N GLY A 121 -3.70 -6.38 19.19
CA GLY A 121 -4.69 -7.11 19.99
C GLY A 121 -6.13 -6.99 19.48
N ASP A 122 -6.43 -5.99 18.63
CA ASP A 122 -7.75 -5.83 18.01
C ASP A 122 -7.93 -6.70 16.74
N LEU A 123 -6.86 -7.34 16.25
CA LEU A 123 -6.89 -8.16 15.04
C LEU A 123 -7.84 -9.34 15.19
N GLN A 124 -8.47 -9.71 14.08
CA GLN A 124 -9.35 -10.86 13.99
C GLN A 124 -9.10 -11.62 12.68
N PRO A 125 -9.43 -12.93 12.61
CA PRO A 125 -9.42 -13.66 11.36
C PRO A 125 -10.26 -12.94 10.31
N GLY A 126 -9.74 -12.90 9.06
CA GLY A 126 -10.35 -12.20 7.94
C GLY A 126 -9.81 -10.78 7.74
N HIS A 127 -9.13 -10.15 8.71
CA HIS A 127 -8.42 -8.89 8.43
C HIS A 127 -7.30 -9.15 7.42
N THR A 128 -7.17 -8.26 6.44
CA THR A 128 -6.05 -8.25 5.49
C THR A 128 -4.98 -7.30 5.99
N VAL A 129 -3.76 -7.78 6.11
CA VAL A 129 -2.64 -7.04 6.70
C VAL A 129 -1.40 -7.05 5.82
N ALA A 130 -0.59 -6.01 5.97
CA ALA A 130 0.79 -5.97 5.51
C ALA A 130 1.68 -5.87 6.76
N VAL A 131 2.53 -6.87 6.95
CA VAL A 131 3.38 -7.00 8.13
C VAL A 131 4.83 -6.97 7.69
N VAL A 132 5.63 -6.06 8.24
CA VAL A 132 7.08 -6.13 8.13
C VAL A 132 7.55 -7.06 9.23
N VAL A 133 8.33 -8.05 8.85
CA VAL A 133 8.77 -9.11 9.75
C VAL A 133 10.28 -9.28 9.72
N ARG A 134 10.85 -9.72 10.85
CA ARG A 134 12.21 -10.26 10.96
C ARG A 134 12.13 -11.72 11.35
N ARG A 135 13.10 -12.50 10.92
CA ARG A 135 13.18 -13.89 11.31
C ARG A 135 13.27 -14.02 12.83
N SER A 136 12.44 -14.87 13.41
CA SER A 136 12.59 -15.25 14.80
C SER A 136 13.85 -16.11 14.92
N GLY A 137 14.79 -15.76 15.79
CA GLY A 137 16.13 -16.31 15.84
C GLY A 137 16.21 -17.83 15.75
N ASP A 138 16.38 -18.53 16.87
CA ASP A 138 16.49 -19.98 16.94
C ASP A 138 15.13 -20.72 16.96
N GLY A 139 14.02 -20.00 16.78
CA GLY A 139 12.66 -20.58 16.85
C GLY A 139 12.25 -21.06 18.24
N ALA A 140 13.01 -20.70 19.27
CA ALA A 140 12.77 -21.14 20.65
C ALA A 140 11.42 -20.65 21.20
N ASP A 141 10.87 -19.60 20.60
CA ASP A 141 9.55 -19.02 20.93
C ASP A 141 8.40 -19.59 20.10
N GLY A 142 8.67 -20.51 19.17
CA GLY A 142 7.67 -21.20 18.35
C GLY A 142 7.12 -20.38 17.18
N TYR A 143 7.74 -19.24 16.87
CA TYR A 143 7.36 -18.40 15.72
C TYR A 143 8.36 -18.51 14.59
N ASP A 144 7.86 -18.49 13.34
CA ASP A 144 8.73 -18.36 12.16
C ASP A 144 9.31 -16.97 12.05
N TRP A 145 8.49 -15.98 12.40
CA TRP A 145 8.73 -14.55 12.21
C TRP A 145 8.27 -13.72 13.42
N ARG A 146 8.87 -12.55 13.59
CA ARG A 146 8.38 -11.51 14.51
C ARG A 146 8.00 -10.25 13.75
N ALA A 147 6.79 -9.74 14.02
CA ALA A 147 6.32 -8.47 13.49
C ALA A 147 7.12 -7.30 14.07
N VAL A 148 7.55 -6.38 13.19
CA VAL A 148 8.21 -5.13 13.57
C VAL A 148 7.38 -3.92 13.14
N ASP A 149 6.50 -4.10 12.16
CA ASP A 149 5.53 -3.11 11.71
C ASP A 149 4.27 -3.78 11.18
N LEU A 150 3.13 -3.14 11.37
CA LEU A 150 1.82 -3.69 11.02
C LEU A 150 0.92 -2.63 10.42
N ARG A 151 0.38 -2.92 9.24
CA ARG A 151 -0.62 -2.11 8.57
C ARG A 151 -1.88 -2.93 8.26
N HIS A 152 -3.04 -2.41 8.62
CA HIS A 152 -4.31 -2.93 8.12
C HIS A 152 -4.51 -2.48 6.67
N VAL A 153 -4.75 -3.42 5.78
CA VAL A 153 -4.95 -3.16 4.35
C VAL A 153 -6.42 -3.38 4.01
N ALA A 154 -7.20 -2.31 4.13
CA ALA A 154 -8.58 -2.29 3.66
C ALA A 154 -8.60 -1.84 2.19
N PRO A 155 -9.02 -2.69 1.22
CA PRO A 155 -9.29 -2.24 -0.15
C PRO A 155 -10.22 -1.05 -0.21
N LEU A 156 -11.26 -1.04 0.62
CA LEU A 156 -12.29 -0.01 0.65
C LEU A 156 -12.66 0.38 2.07
N VAL A 157 -12.74 1.69 2.33
CA VAL A 157 -13.38 2.27 3.51
C VAL A 157 -14.32 3.37 3.04
N GLY A 158 -15.61 3.24 3.34
CA GLY A 158 -16.59 4.22 2.87
C GLY A 158 -18.03 3.84 3.21
N PRO A 159 -19.00 4.67 2.81
CA PRO A 159 -20.41 4.34 2.95
C PRO A 159 -20.82 3.22 1.98
N VAL A 160 -21.73 2.37 2.41
CA VAL A 160 -22.40 1.40 1.54
C VAL A 160 -23.34 2.15 0.61
N ASP A 161 -23.09 2.07 -0.70
CA ASP A 161 -23.93 2.73 -1.73
C ASP A 161 -25.19 1.90 -2.04
N GLN A 162 -25.02 0.57 -2.16
CA GLN A 162 -26.07 -0.40 -2.47
C GLN A 162 -25.78 -1.73 -1.76
N ARG A 163 -26.82 -2.54 -1.53
CA ARG A 163 -26.68 -3.88 -0.99
C ARG A 163 -27.60 -4.89 -1.70
N GLN A 164 -27.14 -6.12 -1.76
CA GLN A 164 -27.85 -7.30 -2.24
C GLN A 164 -27.60 -8.47 -1.26
N ALA A 165 -28.11 -9.66 -1.56
CA ALA A 165 -27.95 -10.81 -0.65
C ALA A 165 -26.48 -11.20 -0.42
N GLU A 166 -25.68 -11.23 -1.49
CA GLU A 166 -24.27 -11.71 -1.44
C GLU A 166 -23.26 -10.63 -1.83
N THR A 167 -23.71 -9.43 -2.17
CA THR A 167 -22.86 -8.34 -2.59
C THR A 167 -23.30 -7.02 -1.98
N MET A 168 -22.37 -6.08 -1.91
CA MET A 168 -22.64 -4.67 -1.65
C MET A 168 -21.74 -3.81 -2.55
N THR A 169 -22.06 -2.53 -2.65
CA THR A 169 -21.24 -1.55 -3.36
C THR A 169 -20.73 -0.54 -2.36
N VAL A 170 -19.42 -0.25 -2.40
CA VAL A 170 -18.76 0.77 -1.57
C VAL A 170 -17.91 1.63 -2.49
N LEU A 171 -18.10 2.95 -2.45
CA LEU A 171 -17.41 3.91 -3.33
C LEU A 171 -17.55 3.57 -4.83
N GLY A 172 -18.68 2.98 -5.23
CA GLY A 172 -18.93 2.54 -6.61
C GLY A 172 -18.30 1.20 -6.98
N THR A 173 -17.54 0.55 -6.11
CA THR A 173 -16.93 -0.77 -6.35
C THR A 173 -17.78 -1.89 -5.73
N GLU A 174 -18.00 -2.96 -6.50
CA GLU A 174 -18.66 -4.18 -6.03
C GLU A 174 -17.78 -4.93 -5.01
N VAL A 175 -18.41 -5.36 -3.93
CA VAL A 175 -17.81 -6.19 -2.89
C VAL A 175 -18.63 -7.47 -2.77
N ARG A 176 -18.01 -8.61 -3.03
CA ARG A 176 -18.58 -9.93 -2.77
C ARG A 176 -18.39 -10.27 -1.30
N LEU A 177 -19.48 -10.59 -0.61
CA LEU A 177 -19.47 -10.88 0.82
C LEU A 177 -19.06 -12.33 1.11
N PRO A 178 -18.43 -12.59 2.27
CA PRO A 178 -18.24 -13.96 2.74
C PRO A 178 -19.57 -14.67 2.95
N ALA A 179 -19.58 -15.99 2.81
CA ALA A 179 -20.77 -16.79 3.05
C ALA A 179 -21.32 -16.56 4.48
N GLY A 180 -22.63 -16.34 4.60
CA GLY A 180 -23.30 -16.11 5.87
C GLY A 180 -23.16 -14.69 6.46
N VAL A 181 -22.43 -13.80 5.78
CA VAL A 181 -22.34 -12.38 6.17
C VAL A 181 -23.46 -11.58 5.52
N THR A 182 -24.23 -10.88 6.35
CA THR A 182 -25.29 -9.96 5.87
C THR A 182 -24.66 -8.60 5.53
N ALA A 183 -25.01 -8.05 4.36
CA ALA A 183 -24.57 -6.72 3.98
C ALA A 183 -25.05 -5.66 4.98
N PRO A 184 -24.17 -4.76 5.45
CA PRO A 184 -24.57 -3.60 6.25
C PRO A 184 -25.58 -2.70 5.52
N GLU A 185 -26.28 -1.84 6.29
CA GLU A 185 -27.31 -0.96 5.72
C GLU A 185 -26.68 0.08 4.79
N VAL A 186 -27.46 0.50 3.77
CA VAL A 186 -27.07 1.60 2.87
C VAL A 186 -26.81 2.87 3.68
N GLY A 187 -25.72 3.56 3.38
CA GLY A 187 -25.21 4.72 4.11
C GLY A 187 -24.37 4.38 5.34
N GLN A 188 -24.35 3.14 5.81
CA GLN A 188 -23.47 2.72 6.90
C GLN A 188 -22.03 2.70 6.41
N TRP A 189 -21.11 3.24 7.21
CA TRP A 189 -19.69 3.21 6.89
C TRP A 189 -19.07 1.89 7.29
N VAL A 190 -18.28 1.36 6.37
CA VAL A 190 -17.60 0.07 6.53
C VAL A 190 -16.13 0.16 6.15
N ALA A 191 -15.33 -0.69 6.77
CA ALA A 191 -13.99 -1.04 6.35
C ALA A 191 -14.03 -2.49 5.82
N VAL A 192 -13.66 -2.67 4.58
CA VAL A 192 -13.66 -3.97 3.90
C VAL A 192 -12.25 -4.51 3.90
N SER A 193 -12.02 -5.65 4.53
CA SER A 193 -10.82 -6.47 4.36
C SER A 193 -11.07 -7.51 3.29
N GLY A 194 -10.09 -7.83 2.48
CA GLY A 194 -10.21 -8.77 1.39
C GLY A 194 -9.21 -8.52 0.26
N LEU A 195 -9.40 -9.23 -0.83
CA LEU A 195 -8.50 -9.22 -1.98
C LEU A 195 -9.22 -8.72 -3.24
N TRP A 196 -8.50 -8.00 -4.08
CA TRP A 196 -8.97 -7.62 -5.40
C TRP A 196 -9.05 -8.85 -6.32
N GLN A 197 -10.17 -9.04 -6.99
CA GLN A 197 -10.36 -9.99 -8.09
C GLN A 197 -10.92 -9.26 -9.30
N GLY A 198 -10.05 -8.95 -10.26
CA GLY A 198 -10.41 -8.05 -11.36
C GLY A 198 -10.70 -6.64 -10.82
N ASP A 199 -11.90 -6.15 -11.09
CA ASP A 199 -12.37 -4.81 -10.71
C ASP A 199 -13.27 -4.78 -9.45
N ARG A 200 -13.41 -5.91 -8.76
CA ARG A 200 -14.21 -6.07 -7.54
C ARG A 200 -13.35 -6.58 -6.37
N VAL A 201 -13.90 -6.50 -5.17
CA VAL A 201 -13.27 -7.02 -3.96
C VAL A 201 -13.99 -8.30 -3.50
N VAL A 202 -13.23 -9.36 -3.27
CA VAL A 202 -13.70 -10.54 -2.53
C VAL A 202 -13.38 -10.30 -1.06
N ALA A 203 -14.40 -9.95 -0.29
CA ALA A 203 -14.23 -9.65 1.12
C ALA A 203 -13.95 -10.90 1.93
N SER A 204 -12.99 -10.81 2.84
CA SER A 204 -12.75 -11.79 3.91
C SER A 204 -13.41 -11.34 5.22
N ARG A 205 -13.58 -10.01 5.39
CA ARG A 205 -14.23 -9.41 6.55
C ARG A 205 -14.79 -8.03 6.23
N VAL A 206 -15.87 -7.66 6.90
CA VAL A 206 -16.49 -6.33 6.83
C VAL A 206 -16.72 -5.83 8.26
N ASP A 207 -16.08 -4.72 8.61
CA ASP A 207 -16.22 -4.08 9.91
C ASP A 207 -16.94 -2.73 9.78
N VAL A 208 -17.82 -2.44 10.73
CA VAL A 208 -18.52 -1.15 10.78
C VAL A 208 -17.62 -0.08 11.35
N VAL A 209 -17.48 1.04 10.64
CA VAL A 209 -16.71 2.20 11.10
C VAL A 209 -17.59 3.07 11.99
N THR A 210 -17.28 3.09 13.28
CA THR A 210 -18.02 3.85 14.31
C THR A 210 -17.45 5.23 14.60
N ALA A 211 -16.23 5.53 14.10
CA ALA A 211 -15.56 6.80 14.31
C ALA A 211 -16.42 7.98 13.85
N GLN A 212 -16.37 9.11 14.59
CA GLN A 212 -17.09 10.33 14.21
C GLN A 212 -16.44 11.00 13.00
N GLU A 213 -15.11 11.06 12.95
CA GLU A 213 -14.36 11.52 11.78
C GLU A 213 -14.12 10.36 10.84
N ARG A 214 -14.70 10.45 9.65
CA ARG A 214 -14.68 9.39 8.64
C ARG A 214 -14.03 9.90 7.38
N THR A 215 -12.92 9.26 7.02
CA THR A 215 -12.25 9.50 5.75
C THR A 215 -12.42 8.28 4.86
N ALA A 216 -12.93 8.49 3.65
CA ALA A 216 -13.03 7.40 2.70
C ALA A 216 -11.65 7.02 2.18
N GLN A 217 -11.47 5.72 1.93
CA GLN A 217 -10.23 5.16 1.46
C GLN A 217 -10.49 4.13 0.37
N ILE A 218 -9.61 4.13 -0.62
CA ILE A 218 -9.46 3.01 -1.54
C ILE A 218 -7.98 2.67 -1.68
N SER A 219 -7.66 1.39 -1.72
CA SER A 219 -6.29 0.93 -2.00
C SER A 219 -6.29 -0.23 -2.99
N GLY A 220 -5.42 -0.17 -3.99
CA GLY A 220 -5.34 -1.18 -5.03
C GLY A 220 -4.27 -0.86 -6.05
N SER A 221 -4.30 -1.53 -7.20
CA SER A 221 -3.36 -1.30 -8.30
C SER A 221 -3.75 -0.05 -9.11
N PHE A 222 -2.77 0.78 -9.42
CA PHE A 222 -2.91 1.90 -10.35
C PHE A 222 -2.69 1.40 -11.79
N ASP A 223 -3.65 1.61 -12.68
CA ASP A 223 -3.57 1.13 -14.07
C ASP A 223 -3.24 2.23 -15.08
N GLY A 224 -3.24 3.48 -14.66
CA GLY A 224 -2.96 4.64 -15.50
C GLY A 224 -4.01 5.73 -15.38
N LEU A 225 -3.75 6.87 -16.04
CA LEU A 225 -4.65 8.02 -16.06
C LEU A 225 -5.59 7.97 -17.26
N ASN A 226 -6.81 8.43 -17.05
CA ASN A 226 -7.73 8.81 -18.11
C ASN A 226 -7.29 10.14 -18.75
N SER A 227 -7.86 10.48 -19.90
CA SER A 227 -7.56 11.73 -20.62
C SER A 227 -7.94 13.01 -19.85
N ASP A 228 -8.84 12.91 -18.87
CA ASP A 228 -9.26 14.01 -18.00
C ASP A 228 -8.43 14.12 -16.69
N GLY A 229 -7.36 13.31 -16.57
CA GLY A 229 -6.52 13.27 -15.38
C GLY A 229 -7.09 12.46 -14.21
N SER A 230 -8.29 11.91 -14.34
CA SER A 230 -8.84 10.96 -13.38
C SER A 230 -8.21 9.57 -13.57
N PHE A 231 -8.39 8.68 -12.59
CA PHE A 231 -8.00 7.28 -12.70
C PHE A 231 -8.98 6.37 -11.97
N ARG A 232 -8.85 5.08 -12.15
CA ARG A 232 -9.67 4.09 -11.45
C ARG A 232 -8.82 3.14 -10.63
N ILE A 233 -9.41 2.69 -9.52
CA ILE A 233 -9.00 1.49 -8.80
C ILE A 233 -10.26 0.64 -8.72
N GLY A 234 -10.24 -0.54 -9.33
CA GLY A 234 -11.48 -1.30 -9.55
C GLY A 234 -12.52 -0.46 -10.30
N GLN A 235 -13.73 -0.40 -9.77
CA GLN A 235 -14.82 0.40 -10.37
C GLN A 235 -14.87 1.84 -9.83
N THR A 236 -14.16 2.16 -8.75
CA THR A 236 -14.14 3.49 -8.14
C THR A 236 -13.40 4.48 -9.01
N LEU A 237 -14.05 5.58 -9.37
CA LEU A 237 -13.44 6.69 -10.10
C LEU A 237 -12.82 7.70 -9.12
N ILE A 238 -11.55 8.04 -9.32
CA ILE A 238 -10.78 8.92 -8.46
C ILE A 238 -10.45 10.21 -9.21
N ARG A 239 -10.72 11.35 -8.57
CA ARG A 239 -10.47 12.70 -9.08
C ARG A 239 -9.77 13.55 -8.02
N GLY A 240 -9.16 14.65 -8.46
CA GLY A 240 -8.60 15.69 -7.58
C GLY A 240 -7.10 15.62 -7.34
N LEU A 241 -6.47 14.46 -7.51
CA LEU A 241 -5.01 14.32 -7.47
C LEU A 241 -4.51 13.69 -8.76
N ILE A 242 -3.45 14.25 -9.29
CA ILE A 242 -2.70 13.65 -10.40
C ILE A 242 -1.49 12.96 -9.78
N PRO A 243 -1.42 11.62 -9.83
CA PRO A 243 -0.28 10.91 -9.27
C PRO A 243 0.96 11.15 -10.14
N GLU A 244 1.97 11.78 -9.57
CA GLU A 244 3.28 11.92 -10.18
C GLU A 244 4.11 10.66 -9.92
N HIS A 245 4.91 10.26 -10.92
CA HIS A 245 5.86 9.14 -10.82
C HIS A 245 5.26 7.73 -10.62
N LEU A 246 3.93 7.55 -10.68
CA LEU A 246 3.32 6.23 -10.62
C LEU A 246 3.40 5.51 -11.97
N LYS A 247 3.67 4.21 -11.89
CA LYS A 247 3.64 3.31 -13.05
C LYS A 247 2.45 2.35 -12.93
N PRO A 248 1.85 1.96 -14.07
CA PRO A 248 0.82 0.94 -14.07
C PRO A 248 1.28 -0.35 -13.38
N GLY A 249 0.42 -0.89 -12.51
CA GLY A 249 0.69 -2.05 -11.66
C GLY A 249 1.16 -1.70 -10.24
N MET A 250 1.65 -0.48 -10.01
CA MET A 250 2.02 -0.05 -8.65
C MET A 250 0.81 0.01 -7.74
N ARG A 251 1.00 -0.37 -6.48
CA ARG A 251 -0.03 -0.22 -5.46
C ARG A 251 -0.09 1.21 -4.95
N VAL A 252 -1.32 1.70 -4.81
CA VAL A 252 -1.62 3.00 -4.21
C VAL A 252 -2.71 2.88 -3.16
N ARG A 253 -2.70 3.81 -2.22
CA ARG A 253 -3.75 4.07 -1.23
C ARG A 253 -4.17 5.52 -1.37
N VAL A 254 -5.45 5.75 -1.57
CA VAL A 254 -6.05 7.08 -1.74
C VAL A 254 -7.04 7.33 -0.63
N LEU A 255 -6.89 8.48 0.03
CA LEU A 255 -7.85 8.95 1.02
C LEU A 255 -8.54 10.20 0.49
N GLY A 256 -9.81 10.38 0.87
CA GLY A 256 -10.57 11.55 0.44
C GLY A 256 -12.02 11.53 0.88
N THR A 257 -12.83 12.27 0.13
CA THR A 257 -14.27 12.41 0.38
C THR A 257 -15.07 11.57 -0.62
N PRO A 258 -16.06 10.77 -0.16
CA PRO A 258 -16.91 10.02 -1.09
C PRO A 258 -17.71 10.97 -1.98
N VAL A 259 -17.81 10.61 -3.25
CA VAL A 259 -18.67 11.27 -4.23
C VAL A 259 -19.47 10.20 -5.00
N ALA A 260 -20.49 10.58 -5.74
CA ALA A 260 -21.31 9.64 -6.50
C ALA A 260 -20.41 8.76 -7.42
N GLY A 261 -20.37 7.45 -7.14
CA GLY A 261 -19.60 6.45 -7.90
C GLY A 261 -18.08 6.58 -7.78
N GLY A 262 -17.55 7.25 -6.74
CA GLY A 262 -16.12 7.43 -6.64
C GLY A 262 -15.62 8.17 -5.40
N LEU A 263 -14.42 8.76 -5.55
CA LEU A 263 -13.68 9.44 -4.51
C LEU A 263 -13.08 10.75 -5.03
N SER A 264 -13.29 11.84 -4.29
CA SER A 264 -12.50 13.07 -4.43
C SER A 264 -11.27 12.95 -3.55
N ALA A 265 -10.11 12.72 -4.19
CA ALA A 265 -8.84 12.44 -3.52
C ALA A 265 -8.28 13.66 -2.80
N GLN A 266 -7.78 13.46 -1.59
CA GLN A 266 -7.07 14.45 -0.78
C GLN A 266 -5.60 14.07 -0.60
N THR A 267 -5.32 12.79 -0.37
CA THR A 267 -3.97 12.24 -0.25
C THR A 267 -3.82 10.96 -1.04
N LEU A 268 -2.61 10.70 -1.51
CA LEU A 268 -2.23 9.48 -2.20
C LEU A 268 -0.87 9.01 -1.66
N GLU A 269 -0.82 7.74 -1.29
CA GLU A 269 0.38 7.04 -0.84
C GLU A 269 0.66 5.89 -1.80
N ALA A 270 1.92 5.68 -2.15
CA ALA A 270 2.36 4.52 -2.95
C ALA A 270 3.05 3.48 -2.06
N GLY A 271 2.97 2.22 -2.46
CA GLY A 271 3.62 1.12 -1.76
C GLY A 271 2.71 0.39 -0.76
N LEU A 272 3.15 -0.80 -0.38
CA LEU A 272 2.44 -1.70 0.54
C LEU A 272 3.02 -1.62 1.94
N PHE A 273 4.34 -1.55 2.05
CA PHE A 273 5.08 -1.48 3.30
C PHE A 273 5.70 -0.09 3.45
N ASP A 274 5.98 0.33 4.69
CA ASP A 274 6.79 1.51 4.93
C ASP A 274 8.26 1.11 4.91
N GLY A 275 9.04 1.79 4.06
CA GLY A 275 10.44 1.44 3.81
C GLY A 275 10.62 0.29 2.82
N ASP A 276 11.87 -0.02 2.56
CA ASP A 276 12.27 -1.11 1.68
C ASP A 276 12.30 -2.43 2.45
N VAL A 277 11.45 -3.35 2.03
CA VAL A 277 11.53 -4.75 2.46
C VAL A 277 12.29 -5.55 1.42
N GLY A 278 13.21 -6.40 1.86
CA GLY A 278 14.08 -7.15 0.95
C GLY A 278 13.29 -8.10 0.05
N VAL A 279 12.40 -8.88 0.63
CA VAL A 279 11.53 -9.83 -0.08
C VAL A 279 10.11 -9.72 0.45
N GLN A 280 9.14 -9.95 -0.42
CA GLN A 280 7.72 -9.92 -0.07
C GLN A 280 7.09 -11.28 -0.38
N HIS A 281 6.25 -11.78 0.53
CA HIS A 281 5.36 -12.90 0.30
C HIS A 281 3.91 -12.39 0.33
N VAL A 282 3.23 -12.45 -0.80
CA VAL A 282 1.93 -11.81 -1.00
C VAL A 282 0.86 -12.82 -1.39
N GLU A 283 -0.34 -12.60 -0.88
CA GLU A 283 -1.57 -13.26 -1.29
C GLU A 283 -2.37 -12.33 -2.21
N GLY A 284 -2.97 -12.85 -3.27
CA GLY A 284 -3.85 -12.07 -4.15
C GLY A 284 -4.26 -12.83 -5.39
N TYR A 285 -5.07 -12.20 -6.23
CA TYR A 285 -5.42 -12.71 -7.56
C TYR A 285 -4.54 -12.06 -8.62
N TYR A 286 -4.26 -12.77 -9.69
CA TYR A 286 -3.62 -12.15 -10.84
C TYR A 286 -4.58 -11.19 -11.56
N SER A 287 -4.04 -10.09 -12.07
CA SER A 287 -4.72 -9.28 -13.05
C SER A 287 -4.83 -10.01 -14.39
N ILE A 288 -5.78 -9.62 -15.22
CA ILE A 288 -5.77 -10.00 -16.64
C ILE A 288 -4.49 -9.40 -17.26
N PRO A 289 -3.69 -10.20 -18.00
CA PRO A 289 -2.51 -9.68 -18.67
C PRO A 289 -2.86 -8.56 -19.67
N ALA A 290 -2.10 -7.48 -19.62
CA ALA A 290 -2.19 -6.38 -20.57
C ALA A 290 -1.66 -6.79 -21.96
N PRO A 291 -1.91 -6.02 -23.03
CA PRO A 291 -1.42 -6.35 -24.38
C PRO A 291 0.10 -6.48 -24.50
N ASP A 292 0.85 -5.85 -23.62
CA ASP A 292 2.32 -5.96 -23.51
C ASP A 292 2.78 -7.18 -22.71
N GLY A 293 1.84 -8.02 -22.27
CA GLY A 293 2.09 -9.21 -21.45
C GLY A 293 2.25 -8.92 -19.96
N ARG A 294 2.16 -7.68 -19.53
CA ARG A 294 2.27 -7.28 -18.12
C ARG A 294 1.07 -7.76 -17.32
N TYR A 295 1.34 -8.33 -16.17
CA TYR A 295 0.31 -8.67 -15.16
C TYR A 295 0.85 -8.44 -13.75
N THR A 296 -0.02 -8.40 -12.78
CA THR A 296 0.32 -8.13 -11.38
C THR A 296 -0.47 -9.06 -10.45
N VAL A 297 0.03 -9.27 -9.24
CA VAL A 297 -0.81 -9.74 -8.13
C VAL A 297 -1.54 -8.50 -7.62
N LEU A 298 -2.84 -8.46 -7.83
CA LEU A 298 -3.67 -7.28 -7.56
C LEU A 298 -3.53 -6.80 -6.11
N GLY A 299 -3.32 -5.51 -5.94
CA GLY A 299 -3.16 -4.88 -4.63
C GLY A 299 -1.80 -5.06 -3.95
N SER A 300 -0.89 -5.86 -4.51
CA SER A 300 0.45 -6.08 -3.95
C SER A 300 1.52 -5.10 -4.46
N GLY A 301 1.36 -4.63 -5.70
CA GLY A 301 2.38 -3.86 -6.42
C GLY A 301 3.47 -4.71 -7.08
N LEU A 302 3.37 -6.05 -7.04
CA LEU A 302 4.29 -6.95 -7.72
C LEU A 302 3.88 -7.17 -9.18
N ILE A 303 4.80 -6.95 -10.10
CA ILE A 303 4.59 -6.96 -11.53
C ILE A 303 5.42 -8.08 -12.17
N ALA A 304 4.84 -8.73 -13.16
CA ALA A 304 5.53 -9.69 -14.04
C ALA A 304 5.08 -9.54 -15.48
N TYR A 305 5.75 -10.24 -16.40
CA TYR A 305 5.44 -10.27 -17.80
C TYR A 305 5.31 -11.71 -18.30
N THR A 306 4.38 -11.96 -19.21
CA THR A 306 4.18 -13.25 -19.83
C THR A 306 4.06 -13.10 -21.35
N THR A 307 4.57 -14.07 -22.07
CA THR A 307 4.32 -14.25 -23.52
C THR A 307 3.15 -15.20 -23.79
N ARG A 308 2.57 -15.77 -22.74
CA ARG A 308 1.45 -16.72 -22.79
C ARG A 308 0.34 -16.29 -21.82
N PRO A 309 -0.43 -15.25 -22.18
CA PRO A 309 -1.46 -14.68 -21.30
C PRO A 309 -2.55 -15.69 -20.91
N GLU A 310 -2.81 -16.68 -21.74
CA GLU A 310 -3.78 -17.75 -21.52
C GLU A 310 -3.40 -18.69 -20.35
N MET A 311 -2.15 -18.67 -19.91
CA MET A 311 -1.67 -19.48 -18.78
C MET A 311 -1.89 -18.78 -17.42
N ILE A 312 -2.31 -17.53 -17.41
CA ILE A 312 -2.53 -16.76 -16.17
C ILE A 312 -3.99 -16.92 -15.75
N SER A 313 -4.23 -17.75 -14.72
CA SER A 313 -5.56 -17.88 -14.11
C SER A 313 -5.84 -16.71 -13.18
N THR A 314 -7.00 -16.07 -13.35
CA THR A 314 -7.49 -14.97 -12.50
C THR A 314 -8.60 -15.39 -11.54
N SER A 315 -8.95 -16.68 -11.51
CA SER A 315 -10.09 -17.23 -10.76
C SER A 315 -9.77 -17.53 -9.31
N ASP A 316 -8.52 -17.93 -9.03
CA ASP A 316 -8.10 -18.41 -7.72
C ASP A 316 -7.02 -17.51 -7.12
N PRO A 317 -7.01 -17.31 -5.78
CA PRO A 317 -5.95 -16.59 -5.12
C PRO A 317 -4.64 -17.38 -5.20
N VAL A 318 -3.54 -16.66 -5.27
CA VAL A 318 -2.19 -17.21 -5.35
C VAL A 318 -1.32 -16.62 -4.23
N PHE A 319 -0.32 -17.39 -3.83
CA PHE A 319 0.74 -16.95 -2.95
C PHE A 319 2.01 -16.78 -3.80
N ARG A 320 2.63 -15.60 -3.74
CA ARG A 320 3.77 -15.29 -4.60
C ARG A 320 4.82 -14.47 -3.85
N CYS A 321 6.06 -14.71 -4.22
CA CYS A 321 7.16 -13.90 -3.75
C CYS A 321 7.55 -12.84 -4.77
N GLY A 322 8.06 -11.73 -4.25
CA GLY A 322 8.57 -10.64 -5.04
C GLY A 322 9.68 -9.89 -4.36
N GLN A 323 10.43 -9.15 -5.16
CA GLN A 323 11.50 -8.28 -4.71
C GLN A 323 11.53 -7.02 -5.58
N ALA A 324 11.71 -5.86 -4.95
CA ALA A 324 11.80 -4.57 -5.65
C ALA A 324 10.64 -4.32 -6.66
N GLY A 325 9.41 -4.72 -6.30
CA GLY A 325 8.22 -4.54 -7.14
C GLY A 325 8.06 -5.57 -8.27
N ALA A 326 8.97 -6.53 -8.41
CA ALA A 326 8.90 -7.59 -9.41
C ALA A 326 8.50 -8.94 -8.76
N LEU A 327 7.67 -9.72 -9.48
CA LEU A 327 7.42 -11.10 -9.11
C LEU A 327 8.66 -11.95 -9.36
N ILE A 328 9.00 -12.80 -8.39
CA ILE A 328 10.06 -13.78 -8.53
C ILE A 328 9.44 -15.05 -9.15
N GLY A 329 9.97 -15.48 -10.29
CA GLY A 329 9.54 -16.71 -10.94
C GLY A 329 10.14 -17.94 -10.23
N LEU A 330 9.33 -19.00 -10.06
CA LEU A 330 9.76 -20.27 -9.46
C LEU A 330 11.03 -20.89 -10.07
N ALA A 331 11.32 -20.59 -11.35
CA ALA A 331 12.47 -21.15 -12.07
C ALA A 331 13.77 -20.34 -11.98
N GLY A 332 13.79 -19.25 -11.23
CA GLY A 332 14.95 -18.36 -11.15
C GLY A 332 15.11 -17.65 -9.79
N ALA A 333 14.36 -18.05 -8.80
CA ALA A 333 14.55 -17.51 -7.46
C ALA A 333 15.89 -18.01 -6.88
N PRO A 334 16.71 -17.14 -6.30
CA PRO A 334 17.86 -17.56 -5.51
C PRO A 334 17.42 -18.56 -4.43
N GLU A 335 18.20 -19.61 -4.22
CA GLU A 335 17.88 -20.68 -3.26
C GLU A 335 17.66 -20.11 -1.85
N GLU A 336 18.38 -19.05 -1.52
CA GLU A 336 18.26 -18.34 -0.24
C GLU A 336 16.88 -17.66 -0.08
N LEU A 337 16.28 -17.18 -1.18
CA LEU A 337 14.95 -16.56 -1.14
C LEU A 337 13.82 -17.59 -1.06
N THR A 338 14.01 -18.74 -1.71
CA THR A 338 13.06 -19.86 -1.60
C THR A 338 13.10 -20.51 -0.21
N ALA A 339 14.26 -20.42 0.48
CA ALA A 339 14.41 -20.86 1.86
C ALA A 339 13.78 -19.89 2.89
N LEU A 340 13.61 -18.60 2.53
CA LEU A 340 12.98 -17.63 3.42
C LEU A 340 11.47 -17.87 3.57
N PHE A 341 10.79 -18.17 2.49
CA PHE A 341 9.35 -18.41 2.47
C PHE A 341 9.09 -19.77 1.83
N ASN A 342 8.55 -20.70 2.60
CA ASN A 342 8.09 -21.99 2.09
C ASN A 342 7.02 -21.75 1.02
N GLY A 343 7.32 -22.06 -0.25
CA GLY A 343 6.37 -21.94 -1.35
C GLY A 343 6.67 -20.80 -2.34
N CYS A 344 7.78 -20.04 -2.19
CA CYS A 344 8.33 -19.23 -3.27
C CYS A 344 9.10 -20.08 -4.25
#